data_acf03cb921ab8e7065e3d79fbb9a0253
#
_entry.id   acf03cb921ab8e7065e3d79fbb9a0253
#
_cell.length_a   1.000
_cell.length_b   1.000
_cell.length_c   1.000
_cell.angle_alpha   90.00
_cell.angle_beta   90.00
_cell.angle_gamma   90.00
#
_symmetry.space_group_name_H-M   'P 1'
#
loop_
_entity.id
_entity.type
_entity.pdbx_description
1 polymer ?
#
loop_
_entity_poly.entity_id
_entity_poly.type
_entity_poly.pdbx_seq_one_letter_code
_entity_poly.pdbx_strand_id
1 'polypeptide(L)'
;MYCKWYLNLHLVCVVCKVYTTATMEGVMIKNFVFRTTILLGVISTAFAANLNTARIDELTGLKGKMNEKEGVYKVTFPRNDVKVVVGGWTMPPFMGLGTWAAFTPTKDGAMVMGDTVLFEDEVNAAMSAALDNGLNVTALHNHFIFDHPKVYFMHIEGEGAVDKLAGAVRKVYDATKQVRAASPNPKDSFGAARLSEKSSITAAPLNEIFGAQGESKDGMVKFTFGRPATMHGVKIDKEMGVNTWAAFAGSDDNAVVDGDFAVTEDELQPVLRSLLKDKINIVAIHQHMTYEQPRIMFFHYWGRGQAKDLANAIKGGFLVGGLLKVTSPLP
;
A
#
# COMPACT_ATOMS: atom_id res chain seq x y z
N MET A 1 17.67 -35.74 41.50
CA MET A 1 16.69 -35.62 40.42
C MET A 1 17.22 -34.59 39.41
N TYR A 2 17.65 -35.04 38.24
CA TYR A 2 18.12 -34.12 37.21
C TYR A 2 17.11 -34.12 36.05
N CYS A 3 16.47 -32.98 35.77
CA CYS A 3 15.61 -32.79 34.61
C CYS A 3 16.37 -32.00 33.53
N LYS A 4 16.49 -32.54 32.33
CA LYS A 4 17.01 -31.87 31.17
C LYS A 4 15.84 -31.52 30.23
N TRP A 5 15.67 -30.24 29.92
CA TRP A 5 14.66 -29.75 29.01
C TRP A 5 15.24 -29.70 27.59
N TYR A 6 14.55 -30.31 26.65
CA TYR A 6 14.83 -30.14 25.22
C TYR A 6 13.61 -29.47 24.57
N LEU A 7 13.81 -28.26 24.10
CA LEU A 7 12.80 -27.53 23.33
C LEU A 7 13.01 -27.86 21.85
N ASN A 8 12.09 -28.61 21.25
CA ASN A 8 11.98 -28.69 19.80
C ASN A 8 10.61 -28.09 19.42
N LEU A 9 10.53 -27.32 18.34
CA LEU A 9 9.42 -26.45 17.99
C LEU A 9 8.01 -27.07 17.99
N HIS A 10 7.86 -28.36 18.15
CA HIS A 10 6.56 -29.06 18.18
C HIS A 10 6.41 -30.19 19.23
N LEU A 11 7.39 -30.39 20.09
CA LEU A 11 7.29 -31.45 21.11
C LEU A 11 8.08 -31.07 22.37
N VAL A 12 7.40 -30.99 23.51
CA VAL A 12 8.06 -30.88 24.81
C VAL A 12 8.17 -32.30 25.36
N CYS A 13 9.38 -32.87 25.36
CA CYS A 13 9.65 -34.17 25.97
C CYS A 13 10.34 -33.97 27.33
N VAL A 14 9.68 -34.31 28.41
CA VAL A 14 10.29 -34.31 29.75
C VAL A 14 10.77 -35.71 30.06
N VAL A 15 12.08 -35.91 30.10
CA VAL A 15 12.69 -37.17 30.54
C VAL A 15 13.15 -37.00 32.00
N CYS A 16 12.40 -37.61 32.92
CA CYS A 16 12.80 -37.66 34.33
C CYS A 16 13.55 -38.97 34.61
N LYS A 17 14.82 -38.88 35.02
CA LYS A 17 15.57 -39.99 35.55
C LYS A 17 15.40 -40.03 37.07
N VAL A 18 14.72 -41.02 37.61
CA VAL A 18 14.62 -41.28 39.05
C VAL A 18 15.66 -42.31 39.44
N TYR A 19 16.59 -41.95 40.29
CA TYR A 19 17.53 -42.88 40.89
C TYR A 19 17.02 -43.20 42.31
N THR A 20 16.69 -44.45 42.55
CA THR A 20 16.46 -44.97 43.91
C THR A 20 17.68 -45.80 44.33
N THR A 21 18.35 -45.40 45.38
CA THR A 21 19.35 -46.22 46.06
C THR A 21 18.67 -46.90 47.26
N ALA A 22 18.52 -48.21 47.15
CA ALA A 22 18.17 -49.02 48.31
C ALA A 22 19.38 -49.88 48.66
N THR A 23 19.93 -49.69 49.85
CA THR A 23 20.94 -50.58 50.44
C THR A 23 20.22 -51.64 51.30
N MET A 24 20.26 -52.89 50.84
CA MET A 24 20.08 -54.01 51.72
C MET A 24 21.30 -54.98 51.54
N GLU A 25 21.74 -55.50 52.69
CA GLU A 25 22.94 -56.30 52.82
C GLU A 25 22.93 -57.53 51.85
N GLY A 26 23.94 -57.59 51.05
CA GLY A 26 24.44 -58.90 50.52
C GLY A 26 23.93 -59.39 49.17
N VAL A 27 23.20 -58.57 48.34
CA VAL A 27 22.83 -59.03 46.98
C VAL A 27 22.98 -57.89 45.98
N MET A 28 23.86 -58.07 44.98
CA MET A 28 23.97 -57.15 43.86
C MET A 28 22.75 -57.30 42.93
N ILE A 29 21.82 -56.42 43.00
CA ILE A 29 20.72 -56.34 42.06
C ILE A 29 21.14 -55.42 40.91
N LYS A 30 21.21 -56.01 39.70
CA LYS A 30 21.43 -55.22 38.47
C LYS A 30 20.36 -54.16 38.28
N ASN A 31 20.77 -52.93 38.10
CA ASN A 31 19.90 -51.76 37.88
C ASN A 31 18.93 -51.99 36.71
N PHE A 32 17.65 -52.12 37.02
CA PHE A 32 16.59 -52.12 36.01
C PHE A 32 16.14 -50.66 35.82
N VAL A 33 16.48 -50.08 34.64
CA VAL A 33 16.05 -48.75 34.28
C VAL A 33 14.68 -48.83 33.63
N PHE A 34 13.62 -48.49 34.38
CA PHE A 34 12.29 -48.30 33.79
C PHE A 34 12.26 -46.94 33.10
N ARG A 35 12.18 -46.94 31.77
CA ARG A 35 11.93 -45.71 30.99
C ARG A 35 10.41 -45.57 30.82
N THR A 36 9.78 -44.74 31.64
CA THR A 36 8.40 -44.35 31.41
C THR A 36 8.41 -43.07 30.58
N THR A 37 8.11 -43.17 29.32
CA THR A 37 7.91 -41.97 28.45
C THR A 37 6.44 -41.59 28.53
N ILE A 38 6.14 -40.53 29.27
CA ILE A 38 4.79 -39.92 29.24
C ILE A 38 4.78 -38.94 28.07
N LEU A 39 4.13 -39.37 26.99
CA LEU A 39 3.87 -38.51 25.83
C LEU A 39 2.64 -37.62 26.14
N LEU A 40 2.85 -36.43 26.71
CA LEU A 40 1.79 -35.42 26.74
C LEU A 40 1.72 -34.81 25.34
N GLY A 41 0.85 -35.32 24.50
CA GLY A 41 0.47 -34.70 23.25
C GLY A 41 -0.30 -33.41 23.58
N VAL A 42 0.37 -32.26 23.50
CA VAL A 42 -0.34 -30.98 23.38
C VAL A 42 -0.91 -30.94 21.96
N ILE A 43 -2.15 -31.39 21.84
CA ILE A 43 -2.94 -31.11 20.63
C ILE A 43 -3.20 -29.60 20.66
N SER A 44 -2.29 -28.81 20.07
CA SER A 44 -2.60 -27.45 19.64
C SER A 44 -3.63 -27.58 18.52
N THR A 45 -4.90 -27.59 18.89
CA THR A 45 -5.95 -27.27 17.93
C THR A 45 -5.70 -25.80 17.56
N ALA A 46 -4.96 -25.57 16.49
CA ALA A 46 -5.02 -24.32 15.78
C ALA A 46 -6.49 -24.21 15.33
N PHE A 47 -7.28 -23.45 16.08
CA PHE A 47 -8.54 -22.93 15.57
C PHE A 47 -8.14 -22.01 14.41
N ALA A 48 -8.10 -22.55 13.19
CA ALA A 48 -8.16 -21.72 12.01
C ALA A 48 -9.48 -20.98 12.13
N ALA A 49 -9.42 -19.67 12.36
CA ALA A 49 -10.61 -18.85 12.39
C ALA A 49 -11.27 -19.04 11.02
N ASN A 50 -12.44 -19.66 10.98
CA ASN A 50 -13.16 -19.88 9.73
C ASN A 50 -13.63 -18.50 9.23
N LEU A 51 -13.21 -18.11 8.03
CA LEU A 51 -13.75 -16.96 7.35
C LEU A 51 -15.25 -17.11 7.14
N ASN A 52 -16.03 -16.12 7.54
CA ASN A 52 -17.43 -16.05 7.20
C ASN A 52 -17.60 -15.61 5.73
N THR A 53 -17.47 -16.57 4.81
CA THR A 53 -17.51 -16.32 3.36
C THR A 53 -18.85 -15.80 2.90
N ALA A 54 -19.95 -16.24 3.51
CA ALA A 54 -21.32 -15.73 3.22
C ALA A 54 -21.42 -14.24 3.57
N ARG A 55 -20.79 -13.82 4.66
CA ARG A 55 -20.74 -12.41 5.05
C ARG A 55 -19.88 -11.58 4.11
N ILE A 56 -18.77 -12.12 3.60
CA ILE A 56 -17.97 -11.46 2.57
C ILE A 56 -18.80 -11.27 1.29
N ASP A 57 -19.52 -12.31 0.84
CA ASP A 57 -20.39 -12.21 -0.34
C ASP A 57 -21.47 -11.12 -0.15
N GLU A 58 -22.12 -11.11 0.99
CA GLU A 58 -23.16 -10.11 1.32
C GLU A 58 -22.61 -8.70 1.27
N LEU A 59 -21.49 -8.44 1.96
CA LEU A 59 -20.93 -7.10 2.09
C LEU A 59 -20.27 -6.60 0.81
N THR A 60 -19.57 -7.45 0.08
CA THR A 60 -18.98 -7.07 -1.22
C THR A 60 -20.02 -7.00 -2.33
N GLY A 61 -21.15 -7.71 -2.18
CA GLY A 61 -22.14 -7.90 -3.23
C GLY A 61 -21.64 -8.78 -4.39
N LEU A 62 -20.60 -9.57 -4.14
CA LEU A 62 -19.96 -10.46 -5.12
C LEU A 62 -19.91 -11.88 -4.57
N LYS A 63 -20.06 -12.86 -5.45
CA LYS A 63 -19.91 -14.27 -5.10
C LYS A 63 -18.44 -14.67 -5.25
N GLY A 64 -17.83 -15.09 -4.15
CA GLY A 64 -16.43 -15.53 -4.14
C GLY A 64 -16.24 -17.02 -4.33
N LYS A 65 -14.98 -17.43 -4.35
CA LYS A 65 -14.57 -18.83 -4.44
C LYS A 65 -13.50 -19.10 -3.37
N MET A 66 -13.71 -20.20 -2.62
CA MET A 66 -12.72 -20.69 -1.65
C MET A 66 -11.63 -21.52 -2.37
N ASN A 67 -10.39 -21.24 -2.04
CA ASN A 67 -9.26 -22.13 -2.26
C ASN A 67 -8.94 -22.80 -0.92
N GLU A 68 -9.44 -24.01 -0.73
CA GLU A 68 -9.29 -24.76 0.52
C GLU A 68 -7.82 -25.06 0.86
N LYS A 69 -6.98 -25.28 -0.16
CA LYS A 69 -5.56 -25.59 0.03
C LYS A 69 -4.79 -24.43 0.66
N GLU A 70 -5.14 -23.21 0.28
CA GLU A 70 -4.49 -21.98 0.76
C GLU A 70 -5.26 -21.30 1.90
N GLY A 71 -6.50 -21.70 2.16
CA GLY A 71 -7.39 -21.06 3.12
C GLY A 71 -7.81 -19.65 2.68
N VAL A 72 -7.89 -19.40 1.38
CA VAL A 72 -8.13 -18.07 0.79
C VAL A 72 -9.49 -18.02 0.12
N TYR A 73 -10.30 -17.04 0.50
CA TYR A 73 -11.56 -16.73 -0.17
C TYR A 73 -11.40 -15.51 -1.08
N LYS A 74 -11.63 -15.67 -2.38
CA LYS A 74 -11.40 -14.64 -3.40
C LYS A 74 -12.71 -14.26 -4.07
N VAL A 75 -13.03 -12.96 -4.07
CA VAL A 75 -14.08 -12.33 -4.88
C VAL A 75 -13.45 -11.66 -6.09
N THR A 76 -14.16 -11.65 -7.22
CA THR A 76 -13.68 -11.04 -8.47
C THR A 76 -14.74 -10.14 -9.10
N PHE A 77 -14.28 -9.07 -9.71
CA PHE A 77 -15.09 -8.11 -10.44
C PHE A 77 -14.43 -7.82 -11.81
N PRO A 78 -14.75 -8.60 -12.85
CA PRO A 78 -14.18 -8.37 -14.18
C PRO A 78 -14.72 -7.06 -14.78
N ARG A 79 -13.82 -6.29 -15.42
CA ARG A 79 -14.17 -5.03 -16.11
C ARG A 79 -14.71 -5.35 -17.49
N ASN A 80 -16.05 -5.43 -17.58
CA ASN A 80 -16.78 -5.63 -18.83
C ASN A 80 -17.49 -4.35 -19.31
N ASP A 81 -17.40 -3.30 -18.54
CA ASP A 81 -18.11 -2.04 -18.70
C ASP A 81 -17.46 -1.11 -19.71
N VAL A 82 -16.16 -1.29 -19.99
CA VAL A 82 -15.41 -0.51 -20.99
C VAL A 82 -14.59 -1.44 -21.88
N LYS A 83 -14.62 -1.18 -23.16
CA LYS A 83 -13.80 -1.90 -24.16
C LYS A 83 -12.37 -1.37 -24.09
N VAL A 84 -11.42 -2.23 -23.74
CA VAL A 84 -9.98 -1.93 -23.75
C VAL A 84 -9.33 -2.53 -24.98
N VAL A 85 -8.52 -1.74 -25.67
CA VAL A 85 -7.73 -2.16 -26.85
C VAL A 85 -6.25 -2.00 -26.50
N VAL A 86 -5.46 -3.03 -26.69
CA VAL A 86 -4.01 -3.03 -26.45
C VAL A 86 -3.31 -3.40 -27.77
N GLY A 87 -2.46 -2.51 -28.28
CA GLY A 87 -1.77 -2.75 -29.56
C GLY A 87 -2.68 -3.07 -30.74
N GLY A 88 -3.90 -2.49 -30.77
CA GLY A 88 -4.88 -2.74 -31.81
C GLY A 88 -5.79 -3.97 -31.56
N TRP A 89 -5.55 -4.75 -30.52
CA TRP A 89 -6.34 -5.93 -30.18
C TRP A 89 -7.29 -5.66 -28.99
N THR A 90 -8.56 -6.08 -29.13
CA THR A 90 -9.54 -5.96 -28.04
C THR A 90 -9.24 -7.00 -26.96
N MET A 91 -8.91 -6.52 -25.77
CA MET A 91 -8.52 -7.35 -24.66
C MET A 91 -9.73 -7.88 -23.90
N PRO A 92 -9.90 -9.20 -23.77
CA PRO A 92 -10.95 -9.77 -22.91
C PRO A 92 -10.57 -9.66 -21.43
N PRO A 93 -11.55 -9.48 -20.52
CA PRO A 93 -11.28 -9.34 -19.08
C PRO A 93 -10.43 -10.46 -18.47
N PHE A 94 -10.59 -11.67 -18.94
CA PHE A 94 -9.81 -12.84 -18.46
C PHE A 94 -8.29 -12.68 -18.64
N MET A 95 -7.86 -11.87 -19.60
CA MET A 95 -6.41 -11.64 -19.88
C MET A 95 -5.75 -10.61 -18.94
N GLY A 96 -6.46 -10.16 -17.89
CA GLY A 96 -5.88 -9.26 -16.90
C GLY A 96 -6.70 -8.02 -16.55
N LEU A 97 -7.95 -7.91 -17.06
CA LEU A 97 -8.85 -6.83 -16.67
C LEU A 97 -9.82 -7.26 -15.54
N GLY A 98 -9.32 -8.04 -14.61
CA GLY A 98 -10.09 -8.57 -13.48
C GLY A 98 -9.70 -7.93 -12.16
N THR A 99 -10.54 -7.04 -11.63
CA THR A 99 -10.43 -6.60 -10.24
C THR A 99 -10.72 -7.76 -9.30
N TRP A 100 -9.96 -7.89 -8.23
CA TRP A 100 -10.17 -8.95 -7.24
C TRP A 100 -9.77 -8.51 -5.83
N ALA A 101 -10.37 -9.17 -4.83
CA ALA A 101 -9.93 -9.11 -3.44
C ALA A 101 -9.94 -10.53 -2.84
N ALA A 102 -8.86 -10.87 -2.13
CA ALA A 102 -8.65 -12.17 -1.53
C ALA A 102 -8.51 -12.01 -0.01
N PHE A 103 -9.26 -12.83 0.74
CA PHE A 103 -9.33 -12.80 2.19
C PHE A 103 -8.75 -14.09 2.75
N THR A 104 -7.92 -13.98 3.78
CA THR A 104 -7.41 -15.12 4.56
C THR A 104 -7.59 -14.82 6.05
N PRO A 105 -7.87 -15.84 6.90
CA PRO A 105 -8.01 -15.60 8.33
C PRO A 105 -6.67 -15.23 8.96
N THR A 106 -6.71 -14.32 9.92
CA THR A 106 -5.61 -14.03 10.86
C THR A 106 -6.03 -14.42 12.27
N LYS A 107 -5.12 -14.29 13.23
CA LYS A 107 -5.42 -14.60 14.63
C LYS A 107 -6.61 -13.78 15.17
N ASP A 108 -6.70 -12.52 14.79
CA ASP A 108 -7.64 -11.55 15.36
C ASP A 108 -8.69 -11.04 14.33
N GLY A 109 -8.81 -11.71 13.17
CA GLY A 109 -9.75 -11.32 12.13
C GLY A 109 -9.41 -11.92 10.77
N ALA A 110 -9.15 -11.06 9.81
CA ALA A 110 -8.71 -11.43 8.47
C ALA A 110 -7.67 -10.44 7.92
N MET A 111 -6.93 -10.88 6.94
CA MET A 111 -6.15 -10.06 6.03
C MET A 111 -6.85 -10.05 4.69
N VAL A 112 -6.87 -8.89 4.03
CA VAL A 112 -7.28 -8.75 2.64
C VAL A 112 -6.12 -8.22 1.82
N MET A 113 -5.94 -8.76 0.63
CA MET A 113 -5.12 -8.21 -0.44
C MET A 113 -5.96 -8.14 -1.71
N GLY A 114 -5.72 -7.14 -2.54
CA GLY A 114 -6.49 -6.98 -3.76
C GLY A 114 -5.74 -6.23 -4.85
N ASP A 115 -6.29 -6.31 -6.06
CA ASP A 115 -5.85 -5.58 -7.22
C ASP A 115 -7.08 -5.01 -7.91
N THR A 116 -7.07 -3.70 -8.15
CA THR A 116 -8.19 -2.96 -8.69
C THR A 116 -7.82 -2.39 -10.05
N VAL A 117 -8.52 -2.85 -11.09
CA VAL A 117 -8.39 -2.34 -12.46
C VAL A 117 -9.13 -1.02 -12.58
N LEU A 118 -8.43 0.04 -12.96
CA LEU A 118 -8.92 1.41 -12.99
C LEU A 118 -8.63 2.08 -14.34
N PHE A 119 -9.51 2.98 -14.74
CA PHE A 119 -9.21 3.96 -15.78
C PHE A 119 -8.68 5.27 -15.15
N GLU A 120 -8.06 6.13 -15.95
CA GLU A 120 -7.40 7.35 -15.45
C GLU A 120 -8.31 8.21 -14.55
N ASP A 121 -9.56 8.37 -14.92
CA ASP A 121 -10.54 9.17 -14.18
C ASP A 121 -11.14 8.46 -12.94
N GLU A 122 -10.83 7.19 -12.71
CA GLU A 122 -11.26 6.42 -11.55
C GLU A 122 -10.21 6.38 -10.43
N VAL A 123 -8.93 6.62 -10.75
CA VAL A 123 -7.80 6.39 -9.83
C VAL A 123 -8.00 7.13 -8.51
N ASN A 124 -8.20 8.44 -8.54
CA ASN A 124 -8.34 9.22 -7.32
C ASN A 124 -9.58 8.82 -6.50
N ALA A 125 -10.70 8.53 -7.16
CA ALA A 125 -11.95 8.15 -6.49
C ALA A 125 -11.80 6.79 -5.80
N ALA A 126 -11.24 5.80 -6.48
CA ALA A 126 -11.00 4.47 -5.92
C ALA A 126 -9.97 4.49 -4.80
N MET A 127 -8.87 5.24 -4.98
CA MET A 127 -7.81 5.38 -3.96
C MET A 127 -8.34 6.09 -2.71
N SER A 128 -9.09 7.18 -2.84
CA SER A 128 -9.74 7.84 -1.71
C SER A 128 -10.69 6.88 -0.98
N ALA A 129 -11.51 6.13 -1.73
CA ALA A 129 -12.42 5.16 -1.12
C ALA A 129 -11.68 4.06 -0.34
N ALA A 130 -10.55 3.57 -0.84
CA ALA A 130 -9.71 2.61 -0.12
C ALA A 130 -9.19 3.20 1.19
N LEU A 131 -8.51 4.33 1.10
CA LEU A 131 -7.89 5.01 2.23
C LEU A 131 -8.89 5.44 3.29
N ASP A 132 -10.02 6.04 2.91
CA ASP A 132 -11.05 6.55 3.83
C ASP A 132 -11.77 5.43 4.58
N ASN A 133 -11.75 4.21 4.05
CA ASN A 133 -12.35 3.03 4.67
C ASN A 133 -11.33 2.08 5.33
N GLY A 134 -10.08 2.54 5.51
CA GLY A 134 -9.08 1.84 6.32
C GLY A 134 -8.28 0.77 5.58
N LEU A 135 -8.33 0.73 4.24
CA LEU A 135 -7.38 -0.02 3.43
C LEU A 135 -6.13 0.82 3.17
N ASN A 136 -5.01 0.16 3.02
CA ASN A 136 -3.77 0.74 2.51
C ASN A 136 -3.71 0.59 1.00
N VAL A 137 -3.10 1.55 0.32
CA VAL A 137 -2.75 1.46 -1.11
C VAL A 137 -1.24 1.31 -1.21
N THR A 138 -0.79 0.21 -1.78
CA THR A 138 0.62 -0.20 -1.76
C THR A 138 1.32 -0.07 -3.11
N ALA A 139 0.57 -0.06 -4.21
CA ALA A 139 1.10 0.17 -5.55
C ALA A 139 0.03 0.76 -6.48
N LEU A 140 0.49 1.53 -7.46
CA LEU A 140 -0.29 1.99 -8.61
C LEU A 140 0.61 1.95 -9.84
N HIS A 141 0.24 1.14 -10.84
CA HIS A 141 1.08 0.91 -12.02
C HIS A 141 0.26 0.48 -13.25
N ASN A 142 0.91 0.35 -14.39
CA ASN A 142 0.35 -0.16 -15.64
C ASN A 142 0.78 -1.61 -15.87
N HIS A 143 -0.05 -2.39 -16.57
CA HIS A 143 0.32 -3.71 -17.09
C HIS A 143 0.64 -3.67 -18.58
N PHE A 144 0.14 -2.67 -19.30
CA PHE A 144 0.20 -2.59 -20.75
C PHE A 144 0.86 -1.31 -21.23
N ILE A 145 1.31 -1.33 -22.47
CA ILE A 145 1.68 -0.17 -23.28
C ILE A 145 0.78 -0.12 -24.50
N PHE A 146 0.50 1.06 -25.04
CA PHE A 146 -0.42 1.29 -26.16
C PHE A 146 -1.85 0.81 -25.92
N ASP A 147 -2.30 0.90 -24.66
CA ASP A 147 -3.68 0.62 -24.25
C ASP A 147 -4.57 1.87 -24.39
N HIS A 148 -5.80 1.64 -24.85
CA HIS A 148 -6.85 2.65 -25.01
C HIS A 148 -8.21 2.07 -24.55
N PRO A 149 -8.90 2.72 -23.59
CA PRO A 149 -8.39 3.77 -22.69
C PRO A 149 -7.22 3.27 -21.84
N LYS A 150 -6.44 4.18 -21.26
CA LYS A 150 -5.31 3.86 -20.38
C LYS A 150 -5.82 3.12 -19.14
N VAL A 151 -5.15 2.01 -18.79
CA VAL A 151 -5.51 1.14 -17.67
C VAL A 151 -4.43 1.19 -16.59
N TYR A 152 -4.87 1.34 -15.35
CA TYR A 152 -4.05 1.28 -14.15
C TYR A 152 -4.45 0.11 -13.26
N PHE A 153 -3.52 -0.34 -12.44
CA PHE A 153 -3.69 -1.39 -11.47
C PHE A 153 -3.30 -0.86 -10.09
N MET A 154 -4.25 -0.88 -9.16
CA MET A 154 -4.05 -0.39 -7.80
C MET A 154 -4.11 -1.55 -6.82
N HIS A 155 -2.98 -1.82 -6.14
CA HIS A 155 -2.93 -2.81 -5.07
C HIS A 155 -3.43 -2.23 -3.76
N ILE A 156 -4.26 -3.01 -3.08
CA ILE A 156 -4.81 -2.69 -1.77
C ILE A 156 -4.51 -3.81 -0.79
N GLU A 157 -4.36 -3.45 0.49
CA GLU A 157 -4.21 -4.41 1.58
C GLU A 157 -4.88 -3.89 2.85
N GLY A 158 -5.11 -4.80 3.81
CA GLY A 158 -5.62 -4.45 5.12
C GLY A 158 -5.70 -5.65 6.05
N GLU A 159 -5.68 -5.40 7.36
CA GLU A 159 -5.88 -6.41 8.39
C GLU A 159 -6.92 -5.91 9.41
N GLY A 160 -7.79 -6.81 9.88
CA GLY A 160 -8.79 -6.49 10.89
C GLY A 160 -10.08 -7.30 10.76
N ALA A 161 -11.18 -6.76 11.27
CA ALA A 161 -12.47 -7.42 11.22
C ALA A 161 -12.97 -7.63 9.78
N VAL A 162 -13.42 -8.84 9.47
CA VAL A 162 -13.93 -9.23 8.12
C VAL A 162 -14.95 -8.22 7.59
N ASP A 163 -15.91 -7.79 8.43
CA ASP A 163 -16.97 -6.86 8.03
C ASP A 163 -16.41 -5.50 7.59
N LYS A 164 -15.39 -4.99 8.28
CA LYS A 164 -14.73 -3.74 7.90
C LYS A 164 -13.99 -3.87 6.59
N LEU A 165 -13.22 -4.95 6.42
CA LEU A 165 -12.43 -5.18 5.22
C LEU A 165 -13.32 -5.40 3.98
N ALA A 166 -14.34 -6.26 4.09
CA ALA A 166 -15.27 -6.52 2.99
C ALA A 166 -16.10 -5.28 2.63
N GLY A 167 -16.53 -4.51 3.65
CA GLY A 167 -17.20 -3.23 3.44
C GLY A 167 -16.31 -2.20 2.75
N ALA A 168 -15.02 -2.13 3.11
CA ALA A 168 -14.05 -1.24 2.48
C ALA A 168 -13.80 -1.62 1.01
N VAL A 169 -13.62 -2.90 0.71
CA VAL A 169 -13.53 -3.42 -0.67
C VAL A 169 -14.77 -3.03 -1.49
N ARG A 170 -15.96 -3.16 -0.91
CA ARG A 170 -17.20 -2.70 -1.55
C ARG A 170 -17.18 -1.22 -1.89
N LYS A 171 -16.70 -0.36 -0.98
CA LYS A 171 -16.58 1.09 -1.21
C LYS A 171 -15.66 1.42 -2.38
N VAL A 172 -14.55 0.70 -2.54
CA VAL A 172 -13.66 0.86 -3.70
C VAL A 172 -14.42 0.53 -5.00
N TYR A 173 -15.14 -0.60 -5.04
CA TYR A 173 -15.91 -0.99 -6.23
C TYR A 173 -17.06 -0.01 -6.53
N ASP A 174 -17.74 0.48 -5.50
CA ASP A 174 -18.81 1.45 -5.68
C ASP A 174 -18.28 2.80 -6.21
N ALA A 175 -17.08 3.22 -5.80
CA ALA A 175 -16.46 4.43 -6.31
C ALA A 175 -16.20 4.33 -7.83
N THR A 176 -15.66 3.22 -8.32
CA THR A 176 -15.47 3.00 -9.76
C THR A 176 -16.80 2.99 -10.52
N LYS A 177 -17.83 2.32 -9.98
CA LYS A 177 -19.17 2.30 -10.58
C LYS A 177 -19.81 3.69 -10.63
N GLN A 178 -19.63 4.50 -9.60
CA GLN A 178 -20.16 5.88 -9.58
C GLN A 178 -19.53 6.74 -10.67
N VAL A 179 -18.20 6.64 -10.86
CA VAL A 179 -17.50 7.34 -11.94
C VAL A 179 -18.05 6.90 -13.30
N ARG A 180 -18.21 5.59 -13.54
CA ARG A 180 -18.77 5.07 -14.82
C ARG A 180 -20.24 5.42 -15.01
N ALA A 181 -21.04 5.46 -13.95
CA ALA A 181 -22.44 5.92 -14.04
C ALA A 181 -22.56 7.40 -14.44
N ALA A 182 -21.63 8.24 -13.95
CA ALA A 182 -21.58 9.65 -14.30
C ALA A 182 -20.94 9.91 -15.70
N SER A 183 -20.02 9.07 -16.13
CA SER A 183 -19.33 9.15 -17.42
C SER A 183 -19.07 7.73 -17.96
N PRO A 184 -19.95 7.17 -18.82
CA PRO A 184 -19.81 5.80 -19.33
C PRO A 184 -18.47 5.52 -20.04
N ASN A 185 -17.90 6.52 -20.68
CA ASN A 185 -16.58 6.44 -21.28
C ASN A 185 -15.54 7.08 -20.34
N PRO A 186 -14.36 6.43 -20.15
CA PRO A 186 -13.24 7.04 -19.46
C PRO A 186 -12.85 8.38 -20.08
N LYS A 187 -12.52 9.34 -19.22
CA LYS A 187 -11.99 10.63 -19.65
C LYS A 187 -10.55 10.47 -20.10
N ASP A 188 -10.16 11.19 -21.13
CA ASP A 188 -8.81 11.24 -21.69
C ASP A 188 -8.05 12.52 -21.33
N SER A 189 -8.66 13.38 -20.54
CA SER A 189 -8.08 14.67 -20.15
C SER A 189 -8.73 15.20 -18.88
N PHE A 190 -8.06 16.14 -18.21
CA PHE A 190 -8.61 16.85 -17.06
C PHE A 190 -9.70 17.88 -17.42
N GLY A 191 -9.94 18.12 -18.72
CA GLY A 191 -10.90 19.13 -19.18
C GLY A 191 -10.55 20.58 -18.78
N ALA A 192 -9.31 20.83 -18.37
CA ALA A 192 -8.86 22.12 -17.90
C ALA A 192 -8.41 23.02 -19.08
N ALA A 193 -8.41 24.34 -18.86
CA ALA A 193 -7.93 25.31 -19.85
C ALA A 193 -6.48 25.02 -20.25
N ARG A 194 -6.16 25.20 -21.54
CA ARG A 194 -4.79 25.01 -22.05
C ARG A 194 -3.80 25.91 -21.28
N LEU A 195 -2.64 25.36 -20.95
CA LEU A 195 -1.55 26.15 -20.39
C LEU A 195 -0.94 27.08 -21.45
N SER A 196 -0.37 28.19 -20.98
CA SER A 196 0.49 29.03 -21.82
C SER A 196 1.70 28.23 -22.30
N GLU A 197 2.15 28.46 -23.53
CA GLU A 197 3.37 27.87 -24.06
C GLU A 197 4.63 28.30 -23.30
N LYS A 198 4.60 29.51 -22.73
CA LYS A 198 5.68 30.05 -21.90
C LYS A 198 5.20 30.12 -20.46
N SER A 199 6.00 29.59 -19.56
CA SER A 199 5.74 29.69 -18.14
C SER A 199 6.10 31.06 -17.58
N SER A 200 5.40 31.46 -16.51
CA SER A 200 5.60 32.72 -15.79
C SER A 200 5.24 32.59 -14.31
N ILE A 201 5.76 31.54 -13.67
CA ILE A 201 5.53 31.29 -12.25
C ILE A 201 6.37 32.26 -11.40
N THR A 202 5.72 32.95 -10.46
CA THR A 202 6.41 33.79 -9.48
C THR A 202 7.00 32.95 -8.35
N ALA A 203 8.33 32.93 -8.25
CA ALA A 203 9.02 32.07 -7.26
C ALA A 203 8.81 32.50 -5.80
N ALA A 204 8.78 33.82 -5.52
CA ALA A 204 8.81 34.32 -4.15
C ALA A 204 7.67 33.79 -3.25
N PRO A 205 6.38 33.75 -3.64
CA PRO A 205 5.34 33.16 -2.81
C PRO A 205 5.52 31.67 -2.58
N LEU A 206 6.05 30.93 -3.56
CA LEU A 206 6.31 29.49 -3.42
C LEU A 206 7.49 29.25 -2.49
N ASN A 207 8.53 30.09 -2.54
CA ASN A 207 9.67 30.03 -1.61
C ASN A 207 9.21 30.19 -0.16
N GLU A 208 8.30 31.12 0.12
CA GLU A 208 7.71 31.31 1.46
C GLU A 208 6.92 30.08 1.90
N ILE A 209 6.09 29.52 1.01
CA ILE A 209 5.28 28.33 1.31
C ILE A 209 6.18 27.18 1.68
N PHE A 210 7.21 26.86 0.91
CA PHE A 210 8.10 25.73 1.16
C PHE A 210 9.21 26.03 2.19
N GLY A 211 9.45 27.31 2.51
CA GLY A 211 10.58 27.71 3.37
C GLY A 211 11.95 27.40 2.75
N ALA A 212 12.03 27.40 1.43
CA ALA A 212 13.20 27.01 0.65
C ALA A 212 13.28 27.84 -0.64
N GLN A 213 14.47 27.99 -1.21
CA GLN A 213 14.64 28.61 -2.52
C GLN A 213 14.44 27.58 -3.63
N GLY A 214 13.47 27.84 -4.51
CA GLY A 214 13.27 27.06 -5.72
C GLY A 214 14.25 27.44 -6.83
N GLU A 215 14.67 26.46 -7.61
CA GLU A 215 15.40 26.70 -8.86
C GLU A 215 14.42 27.22 -9.92
N SER A 216 14.76 28.35 -10.54
CA SER A 216 13.95 28.96 -11.60
C SER A 216 14.61 28.80 -12.95
N LYS A 217 13.87 28.30 -13.94
CA LYS A 217 14.32 28.15 -15.31
C LYS A 217 13.15 28.34 -16.28
N ASP A 218 13.30 29.16 -17.30
CA ASP A 218 12.31 29.38 -18.36
C ASP A 218 10.90 29.72 -17.82
N GLY A 219 10.82 30.50 -16.70
CA GLY A 219 9.58 30.85 -16.04
C GLY A 219 8.92 29.73 -15.21
N MET A 220 9.55 28.59 -15.10
CA MET A 220 9.17 27.46 -14.22
C MET A 220 9.94 27.56 -12.90
N VAL A 221 9.42 26.94 -11.86
CA VAL A 221 10.07 26.87 -10.53
C VAL A 221 10.04 25.45 -10.02
N LYS A 222 11.21 24.92 -9.58
CA LYS A 222 11.34 23.56 -9.04
C LYS A 222 11.96 23.58 -7.65
N PHE A 223 11.37 22.83 -6.74
CA PHE A 223 11.89 22.57 -5.40
C PHE A 223 12.33 21.11 -5.32
N THR A 224 13.46 20.85 -4.67
CA THR A 224 13.97 19.47 -4.47
C THR A 224 14.50 19.31 -3.05
N PHE A 225 13.97 18.33 -2.33
CA PHE A 225 14.29 18.01 -0.94
C PHE A 225 14.88 16.61 -0.86
N GLY A 226 16.10 16.48 -0.35
CA GLY A 226 16.76 15.20 -0.17
C GLY A 226 16.06 14.32 0.87
N ARG A 227 16.17 13.00 0.67
CA ARG A 227 15.71 11.98 1.62
C ARG A 227 16.86 11.00 1.86
N PRO A 228 17.71 11.23 2.88
CA PRO A 228 18.86 10.37 3.12
C PRO A 228 18.45 8.92 3.39
N ALA A 229 19.15 8.00 2.74
CA ALA A 229 19.04 6.56 2.97
C ALA A 229 20.43 5.91 2.89
N THR A 230 20.50 4.62 3.18
CA THR A 230 21.72 3.83 3.04
C THR A 230 21.42 2.62 2.16
N MET A 231 22.26 2.36 1.17
CA MET A 231 22.16 1.20 0.29
C MET A 231 23.54 0.52 0.22
N HIS A 232 23.59 -0.78 0.51
CA HIS A 232 24.87 -1.56 0.57
C HIS A 232 25.94 -0.90 1.45
N GLY A 233 25.55 -0.25 2.56
CA GLY A 233 26.48 0.46 3.46
C GLY A 233 26.92 1.84 2.98
N VAL A 234 26.44 2.30 1.81
CA VAL A 234 26.76 3.62 1.24
C VAL A 234 25.58 4.57 1.48
N LYS A 235 25.89 5.78 1.97
CA LYS A 235 24.88 6.84 2.09
C LYS A 235 24.48 7.35 0.70
N ILE A 236 23.19 7.45 0.47
CA ILE A 236 22.58 8.00 -0.73
C ILE A 236 21.60 9.09 -0.34
N ASP A 237 21.42 10.09 -1.19
CA ASP A 237 20.55 11.22 -0.93
C ASP A 237 20.14 11.90 -2.25
N LYS A 238 19.80 13.16 -2.21
CA LYS A 238 19.24 14.02 -3.25
C LYS A 238 19.84 13.81 -4.64
N GLU A 239 21.17 13.84 -4.75
CA GLU A 239 21.85 13.76 -6.05
C GLU A 239 21.87 12.33 -6.64
N MET A 240 21.55 11.32 -5.81
CA MET A 240 21.35 9.93 -6.22
C MET A 240 19.88 9.62 -6.54
N GLY A 241 19.01 10.65 -6.66
CA GLY A 241 17.60 10.48 -6.97
C GLY A 241 16.73 10.08 -5.77
N VAL A 242 17.27 10.14 -4.55
CA VAL A 242 16.51 9.89 -3.33
C VAL A 242 16.02 11.23 -2.77
N ASN A 243 14.97 11.74 -3.40
CA ASN A 243 14.45 13.06 -3.08
C ASN A 243 12.96 13.18 -3.37
N THR A 244 12.33 14.13 -2.71
CA THR A 244 11.00 14.64 -3.06
C THR A 244 11.16 15.94 -3.84
N TRP A 245 10.43 16.10 -4.93
CA TRP A 245 10.49 17.33 -5.72
C TRP A 245 9.10 17.77 -6.20
N ALA A 246 8.96 19.07 -6.42
CA ALA A 246 7.79 19.73 -6.97
C ALA A 246 8.20 20.75 -8.03
N ALA A 247 7.72 20.60 -9.27
CA ALA A 247 7.98 21.49 -10.38
C ALA A 247 6.68 22.17 -10.84
N PHE A 248 6.70 23.49 -10.91
CA PHE A 248 5.56 24.32 -11.28
C PHE A 248 5.78 24.94 -12.66
N ALA A 249 4.77 24.86 -13.51
CA ALA A 249 4.76 25.45 -14.85
C ALA A 249 3.40 26.10 -15.16
N GLY A 250 3.34 26.96 -16.17
CA GLY A 250 2.17 27.76 -16.52
C GLY A 250 2.26 29.20 -15.99
N SER A 251 1.20 29.70 -15.38
CA SER A 251 1.16 31.00 -14.72
C SER A 251 0.65 30.84 -13.28
N ASP A 252 0.78 31.90 -12.46
CA ASP A 252 0.34 31.88 -11.06
C ASP A 252 -1.16 31.49 -10.92
N ASP A 253 -2.02 31.92 -11.85
CA ASP A 253 -3.46 31.64 -11.83
C ASP A 253 -3.86 30.33 -12.53
N ASN A 254 -3.04 29.82 -13.46
CA ASN A 254 -3.30 28.60 -14.21
C ASN A 254 -2.00 27.80 -14.35
N ALA A 255 -1.68 27.07 -13.31
CA ALA A 255 -0.47 26.27 -13.18
C ALA A 255 -0.75 24.78 -13.24
N VAL A 256 0.32 24.04 -13.48
CA VAL A 256 0.45 22.63 -13.14
C VAL A 256 1.55 22.46 -12.11
N VAL A 257 1.42 21.43 -11.30
CA VAL A 257 2.52 20.87 -10.52
C VAL A 257 2.71 19.41 -10.90
N ASP A 258 3.95 19.05 -11.17
CA ASP A 258 4.44 17.68 -11.36
C ASP A 258 5.48 17.38 -10.29
N GLY A 259 5.52 16.14 -9.81
CA GLY A 259 6.49 15.82 -8.78
C GLY A 259 6.55 14.34 -8.41
N ASP A 260 7.43 14.11 -7.45
CA ASP A 260 7.68 12.81 -6.87
C ASP A 260 7.88 12.94 -5.36
N PHE A 261 7.29 12.04 -4.59
CA PHE A 261 7.51 11.93 -3.16
C PHE A 261 8.38 10.72 -2.86
N ALA A 262 9.44 10.93 -2.08
CA ALA A 262 10.20 9.87 -1.44
C ALA A 262 9.72 9.72 0.01
N VAL A 263 9.04 8.63 0.34
CA VAL A 263 8.40 8.38 1.63
C VAL A 263 8.81 7.03 2.19
N THR A 264 8.83 6.88 3.51
CA THR A 264 8.89 5.57 4.15
C THR A 264 7.54 4.85 4.04
N GLU A 265 7.51 3.54 4.32
CA GLU A 265 6.27 2.76 4.31
C GLU A 265 5.19 3.35 5.24
N ASP A 266 5.59 3.82 6.44
CA ASP A 266 4.67 4.43 7.41
C ASP A 266 4.14 5.80 6.97
N GLU A 267 4.88 6.52 6.14
CA GLU A 267 4.51 7.85 5.64
C GLU A 267 3.63 7.79 4.40
N LEU A 268 3.65 6.69 3.65
CA LEU A 268 2.95 6.57 2.37
C LEU A 268 1.45 6.89 2.51
N GLN A 269 0.75 6.20 3.39
CA GLN A 269 -0.70 6.33 3.50
C GLN A 269 -1.15 7.74 3.96
N PRO A 270 -0.55 8.35 5.00
CA PRO A 270 -0.93 9.71 5.39
C PRO A 270 -0.63 10.75 4.31
N VAL A 271 0.47 10.63 3.56
CA VAL A 271 0.79 11.56 2.48
C VAL A 271 -0.20 11.43 1.33
N LEU A 272 -0.52 10.20 0.89
CA LEU A 272 -1.55 9.97 -0.14
C LEU A 272 -2.90 10.60 0.25
N ARG A 273 -3.36 10.42 1.50
CA ARG A 273 -4.60 11.04 2.01
C ARG A 273 -4.56 12.55 1.94
N SER A 274 -3.44 13.17 2.35
CA SER A 274 -3.26 14.62 2.31
C SER A 274 -3.42 15.16 0.90
N LEU A 275 -2.71 14.56 -0.06
CA LEU A 275 -2.73 15.02 -1.46
C LEU A 275 -4.09 14.83 -2.12
N LEU A 276 -4.73 13.68 -1.93
CA LEU A 276 -6.05 13.39 -2.51
C LEU A 276 -7.14 14.33 -1.96
N LYS A 277 -7.08 14.66 -0.67
CA LYS A 277 -7.98 15.64 -0.04
C LYS A 277 -7.91 17.01 -0.75
N ASP A 278 -6.71 17.40 -1.14
CA ASP A 278 -6.45 18.67 -1.85
C ASP A 278 -6.50 18.51 -3.38
N LYS A 279 -7.12 17.41 -3.87
CA LYS A 279 -7.36 17.12 -5.29
C LYS A 279 -6.10 16.99 -6.14
N ILE A 280 -4.99 16.63 -5.54
CA ILE A 280 -3.79 16.24 -6.28
C ILE A 280 -3.98 14.81 -6.77
N ASN A 281 -3.69 14.56 -8.04
CA ASN A 281 -3.81 13.25 -8.65
C ASN A 281 -2.57 12.42 -8.36
N ILE A 282 -2.76 11.18 -7.93
CA ILE A 282 -1.68 10.20 -7.79
C ILE A 282 -1.54 9.45 -9.11
N VAL A 283 -0.33 9.40 -9.63
CA VAL A 283 -0.06 8.91 -11.00
C VAL A 283 0.57 7.52 -10.98
N ALA A 284 1.50 7.26 -10.06
CA ALA A 284 2.16 5.97 -9.90
C ALA A 284 2.68 5.82 -8.47
N ILE A 285 2.74 4.60 -7.95
CA ILE A 285 3.41 4.25 -6.70
C ILE A 285 4.39 3.13 -7.03
N HIS A 286 5.69 3.36 -6.77
CA HIS A 286 6.77 2.51 -7.27
C HIS A 286 8.02 2.58 -6.37
N GLN A 287 9.10 1.97 -6.81
CA GLN A 287 10.41 1.94 -6.15
C GLN A 287 11.48 2.45 -7.11
N HIS A 288 12.48 3.17 -6.60
CA HIS A 288 13.67 3.55 -7.37
C HIS A 288 14.82 2.55 -7.18
N MET A 289 14.84 1.85 -6.05
CA MET A 289 15.97 1.01 -5.64
C MET A 289 15.51 -0.20 -4.82
N THR A 290 16.45 -1.07 -4.51
CA THR A 290 16.27 -2.24 -3.64
C THR A 290 17.37 -2.28 -2.59
N TYR A 291 17.09 -2.90 -1.42
CA TYR A 291 18.01 -3.05 -0.28
C TYR A 291 18.40 -1.76 0.43
N GLU A 292 17.70 -0.66 0.20
CA GLU A 292 17.90 0.59 0.94
C GLU A 292 17.31 0.51 2.36
N GLN A 293 17.87 1.35 3.24
CA GLN A 293 17.43 1.50 4.63
C GLN A 293 17.42 2.98 5.04
N PRO A 294 16.28 3.49 5.57
CA PRO A 294 14.98 2.82 5.63
C PRO A 294 14.47 2.49 4.21
N ARG A 295 13.47 1.59 4.11
CA ARG A 295 12.79 1.37 2.84
C ARG A 295 12.09 2.63 2.39
N ILE A 296 12.34 3.03 1.15
CA ILE A 296 11.76 4.24 0.55
C ILE A 296 10.82 3.83 -0.59
N MET A 297 9.59 4.28 -0.49
CA MET A 297 8.61 4.23 -1.56
C MET A 297 8.60 5.55 -2.31
N PHE A 298 8.30 5.51 -3.58
CA PHE A 298 8.18 6.69 -4.42
C PHE A 298 6.80 6.73 -5.04
N PHE A 299 6.27 7.95 -5.24
CA PHE A 299 5.05 8.10 -6.00
C PHE A 299 5.00 9.42 -6.74
N HIS A 300 4.64 9.35 -8.01
CA HIS A 300 4.39 10.52 -8.84
C HIS A 300 3.00 11.09 -8.61
N TYR A 301 2.93 12.41 -8.71
CA TYR A 301 1.68 13.14 -8.58
C TYR A 301 1.58 14.27 -9.61
N TRP A 302 0.34 14.67 -9.88
CA TRP A 302 0.01 15.73 -10.82
C TRP A 302 -1.14 16.58 -10.31
N GLY A 303 -1.00 17.90 -10.35
CA GLY A 303 -2.05 18.84 -9.96
C GLY A 303 -2.24 19.98 -10.97
N ARG A 304 -3.46 20.50 -11.02
CA ARG A 304 -3.79 21.70 -11.79
C ARG A 304 -4.58 22.69 -10.96
N GLY A 305 -4.24 23.97 -11.06
CA GLY A 305 -4.91 25.04 -10.30
C GLY A 305 -4.06 26.29 -10.21
N GLN A 306 -4.32 27.12 -9.20
CA GLN A 306 -3.46 28.26 -8.87
C GLN A 306 -2.14 27.75 -8.25
N ALA A 307 -1.01 28.34 -8.61
CA ALA A 307 0.31 27.90 -8.16
C ALA A 307 0.43 27.85 -6.62
N LYS A 308 -0.13 28.86 -5.93
CA LYS A 308 -0.14 28.89 -4.45
C LYS A 308 -0.96 27.77 -3.83
N ASP A 309 -2.13 27.47 -4.39
CA ASP A 309 -3.01 26.41 -3.88
C ASP A 309 -2.34 25.03 -4.04
N LEU A 310 -1.74 24.79 -5.21
CA LEU A 310 -0.96 23.59 -5.48
C LEU A 310 0.23 23.48 -4.52
N ALA A 311 0.96 24.57 -4.29
CA ALA A 311 2.10 24.57 -3.36
C ALA A 311 1.66 24.29 -1.91
N ASN A 312 0.53 24.83 -1.47
CA ASN A 312 -0.02 24.53 -0.14
C ASN A 312 -0.45 23.08 0.00
N ALA A 313 -1.09 22.50 -1.03
CA ALA A 313 -1.46 21.10 -1.08
C ALA A 313 -0.21 20.18 -0.93
N ILE A 314 0.83 20.46 -1.71
CA ILE A 314 2.09 19.71 -1.64
C ILE A 314 2.79 19.88 -0.29
N LYS A 315 2.81 21.13 0.27
CA LYS A 315 3.34 21.38 1.62
C LYS A 315 2.60 20.56 2.68
N GLY A 316 1.28 20.41 2.56
CA GLY A 316 0.47 19.55 3.42
C GLY A 316 1.02 18.11 3.44
N GLY A 317 1.33 17.55 2.26
CA GLY A 317 1.99 16.26 2.12
C GLY A 317 3.37 16.20 2.78
N PHE A 318 4.18 17.23 2.61
CA PHE A 318 5.51 17.33 3.24
C PHE A 318 5.44 17.34 4.78
N LEU A 319 4.46 18.02 5.34
CA LEU A 319 4.28 18.11 6.79
C LEU A 319 3.89 16.76 7.40
N VAL A 320 2.94 16.05 6.80
CA VAL A 320 2.52 14.72 7.28
C VAL A 320 3.56 13.65 7.01
N GLY A 321 4.39 13.79 5.96
CA GLY A 321 5.53 12.93 5.64
C GLY A 321 6.81 13.30 6.39
N GLY A 322 6.78 14.26 7.33
CA GLY A 322 7.95 14.65 8.13
C GLY A 322 9.11 15.29 7.34
N LEU A 323 8.91 15.67 6.08
CA LEU A 323 9.92 16.31 5.23
C LEU A 323 10.16 17.77 5.60
N LEU A 324 9.13 18.46 6.08
CA LEU A 324 9.24 19.80 6.63
C LEU A 324 8.86 19.76 8.12
N LYS A 325 9.71 20.32 8.97
CA LYS A 325 9.35 20.52 10.38
C LYS A 325 8.28 21.62 10.46
N VAL A 326 7.25 21.40 11.27
CA VAL A 326 6.34 22.47 11.67
C VAL A 326 7.18 23.46 12.47
N THR A 327 7.60 24.55 11.83
CA THR A 327 8.12 25.71 12.58
C THR A 327 6.89 26.33 13.25
N SER A 328 6.80 26.17 14.58
CA SER A 328 5.86 26.99 15.35
C SER A 328 6.07 28.44 14.97
N PRO A 329 5.00 29.24 14.77
CA PRO A 329 5.18 30.68 14.61
C PRO A 329 5.99 31.16 15.80
N LEU A 330 7.10 31.83 15.54
CA LEU A 330 7.86 32.52 16.58
C LEU A 330 6.89 33.48 17.29
N PRO A 331 6.96 33.58 18.62
CA PRO A 331 6.09 34.43 19.41
C PRO A 331 6.21 35.92 19.04
#